data_5abcc48e769f9806726d17f6b6d33a1e
#
_entry.id   5abcc48e769f9806726d17f6b6d33a1e
#
_cell.length_a   1.000
_cell.length_b   1.000
_cell.length_c   1.000
_cell.angle_alpha   90.00
_cell.angle_beta   90.00
_cell.angle_gamma   90.00
#
_symmetry.space_group_name_H-M   'P 1'
#
loop_
_entity.id
_entity.type
_entity.pdbx_description
1 polymer ?
#
loop_
_entity_poly.entity_id
_entity_poly.type
_entity_poly.pdbx_seq_one_letter_code
_entity_poly.pdbx_strand_id
1 'polypeptide(L)'
;MDIASLLSIIGGIAMVIFGVLSSNSFDITAMQMYMDPASVVITFGGSICSTIGCFKLADGINGFKSISLPFKDKTYDPSQTIRTIIDMSNVGRKEGLLALEEAANGIEDEFLKKGIMLVVDGTDPELVRGILETDMVCLETRHKDVIKFWEKWGEMGPAWGMIGTLLGLIAMLNKLSDPSAIGPQMSVALVTTLYGSLIANWLCAPIAGKLSVNNDMEVVNRQITIEGLLSIQAGENPRVIEEKLKSFLSPSVREGVLENGGGGEE
;
A
#
# COMPACT_ATOMS: atom_id res chain seq x y z
N MET A 1 -0.67 -7.79 12.00
CA MET A 1 0.42 -7.95 11.00
C MET A 1 -0.15 -8.66 9.78
N ASP A 2 0.00 -8.11 8.60
CA ASP A 2 -0.52 -8.72 7.38
C ASP A 2 0.30 -9.98 7.02
N ILE A 3 -0.31 -11.15 7.24
CA ILE A 3 0.30 -12.47 7.01
C ILE A 3 0.64 -12.66 5.53
N ALA A 4 -0.18 -12.14 4.60
CA ALA A 4 0.04 -12.27 3.16
C ALA A 4 1.32 -11.54 2.71
N SER A 5 1.55 -10.31 3.20
CA SER A 5 2.76 -9.55 2.91
C SER A 5 4.02 -10.22 3.48
N LEU A 6 3.93 -10.78 4.69
CA LEU A 6 5.03 -11.50 5.31
C LEU A 6 5.37 -12.79 4.54
N LEU A 7 4.34 -13.58 4.20
CA LEU A 7 4.49 -14.82 3.42
C LEU A 7 5.07 -14.53 2.02
N SER A 8 4.67 -13.43 1.36
CA SER A 8 5.19 -13.05 0.05
C SER A 8 6.69 -12.79 0.10
N ILE A 9 7.16 -12.00 1.08
CA ILE A 9 8.58 -11.64 1.16
C ILE A 9 9.43 -12.84 1.62
N ILE A 10 9.02 -13.51 2.68
CA ILE A 10 9.77 -14.69 3.20
C ILE A 10 9.73 -15.84 2.20
N GLY A 11 8.55 -16.13 1.62
CA GLY A 11 8.37 -17.17 0.62
C GLY A 11 9.19 -16.91 -0.63
N GLY A 12 9.21 -15.66 -1.13
CA GLY A 12 10.00 -15.30 -2.30
C GLY A 12 11.50 -15.53 -2.09
N ILE A 13 12.07 -15.08 -0.96
CA ILE A 13 13.49 -15.29 -0.66
C ILE A 13 13.80 -16.78 -0.44
N ALA A 14 12.92 -17.50 0.23
CA ALA A 14 13.08 -18.94 0.46
C ALA A 14 13.08 -19.71 -0.86
N MET A 15 12.24 -19.36 -1.82
CA MET A 15 12.20 -19.99 -3.14
C MET A 15 13.47 -19.69 -3.96
N VAL A 16 14.00 -18.46 -3.91
CA VAL A 16 15.26 -18.11 -4.56
C VAL A 16 16.42 -18.92 -3.95
N ILE A 17 16.53 -18.95 -2.62
CA ILE A 17 17.54 -19.73 -1.90
C ILE A 17 17.41 -21.23 -2.24
N PHE A 18 16.20 -21.76 -2.18
CA PHE A 18 15.94 -23.16 -2.52
C PHE A 18 16.33 -23.50 -3.96
N GLY A 19 16.00 -22.62 -4.92
CA GLY A 19 16.39 -22.78 -6.32
C GLY A 19 17.91 -22.83 -6.50
N VAL A 20 18.64 -21.92 -5.84
CA VAL A 20 20.12 -21.88 -5.86
C VAL A 20 20.71 -23.15 -5.24
N LEU A 21 20.24 -23.57 -4.09
CA LEU A 21 20.74 -24.77 -3.40
C LEU A 21 20.43 -26.04 -4.19
N SER A 22 19.21 -26.15 -4.71
CA SER A 22 18.78 -27.31 -5.50
C SER A 22 19.62 -27.49 -6.78
N SER A 23 19.97 -26.38 -7.45
CA SER A 23 20.81 -26.43 -8.66
C SER A 23 22.28 -26.74 -8.38
N ASN A 24 22.74 -26.57 -7.13
CA ASN A 24 24.12 -26.82 -6.69
C ASN A 24 24.23 -27.97 -5.69
N SER A 25 23.41 -29.01 -5.81
CA SER A 25 23.46 -30.20 -4.95
C SER A 25 23.38 -29.90 -3.44
N PHE A 26 22.66 -28.83 -3.06
CA PHE A 26 22.52 -28.30 -1.69
C PHE A 26 23.84 -27.85 -1.04
N ASP A 27 24.83 -27.46 -1.85
CA ASP A 27 26.06 -26.86 -1.33
C ASP A 27 25.80 -25.38 -0.96
N ILE A 28 25.90 -25.07 0.34
CA ILE A 28 25.71 -23.73 0.87
C ILE A 28 26.80 -22.76 0.36
N THR A 29 27.99 -23.27 0.02
CA THR A 29 29.09 -22.44 -0.51
C THR A 29 28.72 -21.82 -1.87
N ALA A 30 27.81 -22.43 -2.62
CA ALA A 30 27.31 -21.90 -3.88
C ALA A 30 26.63 -20.52 -3.71
N MET A 31 26.11 -20.19 -2.54
CA MET A 31 25.54 -18.86 -2.27
C MET A 31 26.56 -17.73 -2.42
N GLN A 32 27.84 -18.00 -2.21
CA GLN A 32 28.92 -17.01 -2.36
C GLN A 32 29.06 -16.52 -3.81
N MET A 33 28.68 -17.35 -4.81
CA MET A 33 28.72 -16.96 -6.22
C MET A 33 27.74 -15.83 -6.55
N TYR A 34 26.69 -15.70 -5.75
CA TYR A 34 25.65 -14.67 -5.92
C TYR A 34 25.89 -13.43 -5.05
N MET A 35 26.96 -13.44 -4.23
CA MET A 35 27.34 -12.31 -3.39
C MET A 35 28.56 -11.60 -3.97
N ASP A 36 28.32 -10.65 -4.86
CA ASP A 36 29.36 -9.79 -5.44
C ASP A 36 29.21 -8.34 -4.96
N PRO A 37 30.20 -7.81 -4.17
CA PRO A 37 30.11 -6.46 -3.63
C PRO A 37 30.03 -5.38 -4.72
N ALA A 38 30.71 -5.55 -5.86
CA ALA A 38 30.66 -4.59 -6.95
C ALA A 38 29.25 -4.52 -7.55
N SER A 39 28.61 -5.67 -7.75
CA SER A 39 27.23 -5.77 -8.23
C SER A 39 26.23 -5.12 -7.27
N VAL A 40 26.42 -5.27 -5.95
CA VAL A 40 25.59 -4.59 -4.94
C VAL A 40 25.71 -3.07 -5.07
N VAL A 41 26.93 -2.54 -5.10
CA VAL A 41 27.15 -1.09 -5.19
C VAL A 41 26.59 -0.51 -6.49
N ILE A 42 26.78 -1.18 -7.62
CA ILE A 42 26.27 -0.71 -8.91
C ILE A 42 24.75 -0.72 -8.89
N THR A 43 24.11 -1.83 -8.53
CA THR A 43 22.68 -2.01 -8.71
C THR A 43 21.88 -1.30 -7.61
N PHE A 44 22.17 -1.59 -6.33
CA PHE A 44 21.46 -0.93 -5.22
C PHE A 44 21.85 0.54 -5.09
N GLY A 45 23.16 0.85 -5.08
CA GLY A 45 23.64 2.22 -4.96
C GLY A 45 23.14 3.10 -6.09
N GLY A 46 23.31 2.63 -7.34
CA GLY A 46 22.87 3.36 -8.53
C GLY A 46 21.37 3.57 -8.59
N SER A 47 20.57 2.51 -8.37
CA SER A 47 19.11 2.59 -8.41
C SER A 47 18.54 3.50 -7.31
N ILE A 48 19.09 3.43 -6.09
CA ILE A 48 18.68 4.31 -4.97
C ILE A 48 19.03 5.77 -5.30
N CYS A 49 20.25 6.06 -5.73
CA CYS A 49 20.66 7.42 -6.10
C CYS A 49 19.77 8.01 -7.19
N SER A 50 19.48 7.23 -8.25
CA SER A 50 18.62 7.66 -9.34
C SER A 50 17.18 7.88 -8.88
N THR A 51 16.67 7.01 -8.00
CA THR A 51 15.32 7.16 -7.43
C THR A 51 15.23 8.42 -6.58
N ILE A 52 16.16 8.64 -5.63
CA ILE A 52 16.17 9.84 -4.81
C ILE A 52 16.25 11.11 -5.67
N GLY A 53 17.03 11.08 -6.77
CA GLY A 53 17.13 12.18 -7.72
C GLY A 53 15.81 12.56 -8.42
N CYS A 54 14.82 11.66 -8.44
CA CYS A 54 13.47 11.92 -8.99
C CYS A 54 12.53 12.62 -8.00
N PHE A 55 12.86 12.70 -6.71
CA PHE A 55 12.01 13.24 -5.66
C PHE A 55 12.72 14.37 -4.89
N LYS A 56 11.95 15.14 -4.12
CA LYS A 56 12.54 15.99 -3.09
C LYS A 56 13.14 15.09 -2.01
N LEU A 57 14.25 15.49 -1.42
CA LEU A 57 14.98 14.69 -0.44
C LEU A 57 14.09 14.20 0.73
N ALA A 58 13.17 15.06 1.20
CA ALA A 58 12.23 14.72 2.25
C ALA A 58 11.28 13.57 1.83
N ASP A 59 10.78 13.62 0.60
CA ASP A 59 9.83 12.63 0.06
C ASP A 59 10.54 11.28 -0.19
N GLY A 60 11.79 11.33 -0.67
CA GLY A 60 12.63 10.14 -0.80
C GLY A 60 12.88 9.43 0.53
N ILE A 61 13.21 10.20 1.59
CA ILE A 61 13.39 9.64 2.94
C ILE A 61 12.07 9.04 3.47
N ASN A 62 10.95 9.72 3.25
CA ASN A 62 9.63 9.23 3.64
C ASN A 62 9.25 7.95 2.88
N GLY A 63 9.62 7.86 1.60
CA GLY A 63 9.48 6.64 0.80
C GLY A 63 10.18 5.45 1.46
N PHE A 64 11.43 5.56 1.88
CA PHE A 64 12.12 4.47 2.60
C PHE A 64 11.48 4.14 3.95
N LYS A 65 11.05 5.14 4.72
CA LYS A 65 10.37 4.91 6.01
C LYS A 65 9.06 4.15 5.85
N SER A 66 8.42 4.26 4.70
CA SER A 66 7.14 3.60 4.41
C SER A 66 7.24 2.08 4.24
N ILE A 67 8.46 1.51 4.21
CA ILE A 67 8.68 0.05 4.11
C ILE A 67 7.93 -0.75 5.19
N SER A 68 7.67 -0.15 6.34
CA SER A 68 6.95 -0.78 7.44
C SER A 68 5.42 -0.74 7.28
N LEU A 69 4.88 0.11 6.39
CA LEU A 69 3.44 0.30 6.25
C LEU A 69 2.69 -0.92 5.70
N PRO A 70 3.22 -1.67 4.71
CA PRO A 70 2.57 -2.87 4.21
C PRO A 70 2.38 -3.97 5.27
N PHE A 71 3.22 -3.96 6.32
CA PHE A 71 3.16 -4.94 7.41
C PHE A 71 2.23 -4.54 8.55
N LYS A 72 1.77 -3.27 8.58
CA LYS A 72 0.79 -2.81 9.56
C LYS A 72 -0.59 -3.20 9.06
N ASP A 73 -1.28 -3.96 9.89
CA ASP A 73 -2.67 -4.35 9.65
C ASP A 73 -3.57 -3.13 9.93
N LYS A 74 -3.82 -2.33 8.91
CA LYS A 74 -4.88 -1.33 8.92
C LYS A 74 -6.04 -1.93 8.14
N THR A 75 -6.89 -2.64 8.84
CA THR A 75 -8.10 -3.21 8.23
C THR A 75 -9.15 -2.11 8.17
N TYR A 76 -9.35 -1.52 7.00
CA TYR A 76 -10.53 -0.73 6.72
C TYR A 76 -11.67 -1.71 6.44
N ASP A 77 -12.64 -1.79 7.32
CA ASP A 77 -13.84 -2.60 7.11
C ASP A 77 -15.02 -1.69 6.74
N PRO A 78 -15.37 -1.60 5.45
CA PRO A 78 -16.52 -0.81 5.01
C PRO A 78 -17.83 -1.22 5.69
N SER A 79 -17.99 -2.52 6.03
CA SER A 79 -19.20 -3.00 6.70
C SER A 79 -19.32 -2.45 8.11
N GLN A 80 -18.21 -2.36 8.84
CA GLN A 80 -18.18 -1.77 10.17
C GLN A 80 -18.47 -0.26 10.10
N THR A 81 -17.90 0.44 9.13
CA THR A 81 -18.16 1.88 8.92
C THR A 81 -19.63 2.13 8.62
N ILE A 82 -20.25 1.33 7.76
CA ILE A 82 -21.69 1.43 7.45
C ILE A 82 -22.52 1.23 8.71
N ARG A 83 -22.23 0.22 9.52
CA ARG A 83 -22.95 -0.02 10.80
C ARG A 83 -22.82 1.18 11.73
N THR A 84 -21.61 1.70 11.92
CA THR A 84 -21.39 2.89 12.75
C THR A 84 -22.21 4.08 12.25
N ILE A 85 -22.28 4.31 10.94
CA ILE A 85 -23.08 5.39 10.34
C ILE A 85 -24.58 5.18 10.59
N ILE A 86 -25.07 3.94 10.47
CA ILE A 86 -26.47 3.60 10.73
C ILE A 86 -26.81 3.83 12.22
N ASP A 87 -25.93 3.43 13.13
CA ASP A 87 -26.09 3.68 14.56
C ASP A 87 -26.15 5.19 14.86
N MET A 88 -25.23 5.97 14.28
CA MET A 88 -25.25 7.43 14.36
C MET A 88 -26.54 8.02 13.78
N SER A 89 -27.02 7.51 12.65
CA SER A 89 -28.28 7.94 12.04
C SER A 89 -29.49 7.69 12.97
N ASN A 90 -29.50 6.56 13.66
CA ASN A 90 -30.54 6.23 14.64
C ASN A 90 -30.51 7.18 15.85
N VAL A 91 -29.31 7.50 16.36
CA VAL A 91 -29.12 8.47 17.46
C VAL A 91 -29.60 9.86 17.03
N GLY A 92 -29.08 10.35 15.88
CA GLY A 92 -29.46 11.67 15.36
C GLY A 92 -30.96 11.84 15.12
N ARG A 93 -31.64 10.75 14.70
CA ARG A 93 -33.09 10.78 14.48
C ARG A 93 -33.92 10.73 15.76
N LYS A 94 -33.46 10.01 16.79
CA LYS A 94 -34.19 9.87 18.08
C LYS A 94 -33.95 11.04 19.03
N GLU A 95 -32.70 11.49 19.10
CA GLU A 95 -32.22 12.40 20.13
C GLU A 95 -31.80 13.76 19.57
N GLY A 96 -31.78 13.88 18.22
CA GLY A 96 -31.37 15.09 17.52
C GLY A 96 -29.87 15.12 17.20
N LEU A 97 -29.49 16.03 16.30
CA LEU A 97 -28.09 16.10 15.80
C LEU A 97 -27.07 16.43 16.90
N LEU A 98 -27.47 17.17 17.95
CA LEU A 98 -26.58 17.48 19.07
C LEU A 98 -26.14 16.24 19.86
N ALA A 99 -26.95 15.19 19.92
CA ALA A 99 -26.59 13.95 20.59
C ALA A 99 -25.46 13.17 19.85
N LEU A 100 -25.25 13.48 18.57
CA LEU A 100 -24.14 12.89 17.80
C LEU A 100 -22.77 13.32 18.31
N GLU A 101 -22.67 14.50 18.95
CA GLU A 101 -21.40 14.97 19.54
C GLU A 101 -20.91 14.05 20.65
N GLU A 102 -21.84 13.64 21.55
CA GLU A 102 -21.51 12.71 22.63
C GLU A 102 -21.19 11.32 22.09
N ALA A 103 -21.97 10.83 21.13
CA ALA A 103 -21.75 9.55 20.46
C ALA A 103 -20.40 9.52 19.70
N ALA A 104 -19.97 10.64 19.10
CA ALA A 104 -18.70 10.75 18.39
C ALA A 104 -17.48 10.62 19.31
N ASN A 105 -17.59 10.88 20.61
CA ASN A 105 -16.47 10.74 21.55
C ASN A 105 -15.97 9.29 21.69
N GLY A 106 -16.81 8.31 21.37
CA GLY A 106 -16.45 6.88 21.37
C GLY A 106 -15.86 6.37 20.04
N ILE A 107 -15.77 7.21 19.01
CA ILE A 107 -15.32 6.82 17.68
C ILE A 107 -13.81 7.05 17.57
N GLU A 108 -13.07 6.01 17.14
CA GLU A 108 -11.61 6.08 16.92
C GLU A 108 -11.25 6.74 15.57
N ASP A 109 -12.18 6.72 14.60
CA ASP A 109 -11.96 7.29 13.27
C ASP A 109 -12.07 8.83 13.32
N GLU A 110 -10.92 9.49 13.28
CA GLU A 110 -10.80 10.96 13.30
C GLU A 110 -11.49 11.64 12.11
N PHE A 111 -11.57 10.96 10.95
CA PHE A 111 -12.24 11.51 9.77
C PHE A 111 -13.76 11.52 9.96
N LEU A 112 -14.32 10.40 10.44
CA LEU A 112 -15.75 10.32 10.78
C LEU A 112 -16.10 11.31 11.88
N LYS A 113 -15.30 11.38 12.95
CA LYS A 113 -15.49 12.32 14.05
C LYS A 113 -15.49 13.77 13.58
N LYS A 114 -14.52 14.17 12.75
CA LYS A 114 -14.47 15.50 12.14
C LYS A 114 -15.74 15.82 11.35
N GLY A 115 -16.20 14.85 10.54
CA GLY A 115 -17.42 15.02 9.76
C GLY A 115 -18.68 15.17 10.62
N ILE A 116 -18.81 14.38 11.71
CA ILE A 116 -19.91 14.51 12.67
C ILE A 116 -19.92 15.91 13.30
N MET A 117 -18.78 16.42 13.72
CA MET A 117 -18.68 17.76 14.32
C MET A 117 -19.15 18.85 13.35
N LEU A 118 -18.77 18.77 12.06
CA LEU A 118 -19.27 19.72 11.05
C LEU A 118 -20.79 19.66 10.89
N VAL A 119 -21.38 18.47 10.95
CA VAL A 119 -22.85 18.29 10.88
C VAL A 119 -23.54 18.85 12.13
N VAL A 120 -23.00 18.60 13.33
CA VAL A 120 -23.52 19.09 14.60
C VAL A 120 -23.47 20.62 14.68
N ASP A 121 -22.38 21.23 14.15
CA ASP A 121 -22.22 22.69 14.06
C ASP A 121 -23.19 23.35 13.06
N GLY A 122 -24.00 22.58 12.35
CA GLY A 122 -24.97 23.09 11.39
C GLY A 122 -24.34 23.65 10.11
N THR A 123 -23.12 23.18 9.77
CA THR A 123 -22.42 23.58 8.53
C THR A 123 -23.26 23.18 7.31
N ASP A 124 -23.28 24.02 6.29
CA ASP A 124 -23.99 23.74 5.03
C ASP A 124 -23.53 22.39 4.41
N PRO A 125 -24.44 21.53 3.92
CA PRO A 125 -24.11 20.21 3.39
C PRO A 125 -23.06 20.22 2.27
N GLU A 126 -23.14 21.20 1.36
CA GLU A 126 -22.17 21.32 0.26
C GLU A 126 -20.78 21.71 0.79
N LEU A 127 -20.73 22.50 1.85
CA LEU A 127 -19.48 22.86 2.50
C LEU A 127 -18.90 21.67 3.27
N VAL A 128 -19.72 20.88 3.96
CA VAL A 128 -19.30 19.64 4.62
C VAL A 128 -18.70 18.68 3.59
N ARG A 129 -19.40 18.44 2.48
CA ARG A 129 -18.91 17.64 1.36
C ARG A 129 -17.55 18.14 0.88
N GLY A 130 -17.44 19.42 0.56
CA GLY A 130 -16.22 20.02 0.00
C GLY A 130 -15.00 19.91 0.97
N ILE A 131 -15.21 20.09 2.27
CA ILE A 131 -14.15 19.97 3.29
C ILE A 131 -13.66 18.51 3.36
N LEU A 132 -14.58 17.56 3.43
CA LEU A 132 -14.24 16.13 3.58
C LEU A 132 -13.64 15.56 2.30
N GLU A 133 -14.14 15.91 1.12
CA GLU A 133 -13.56 15.51 -0.16
C GLU A 133 -12.14 16.09 -0.33
N THR A 134 -11.92 17.34 0.07
CA THR A 134 -10.58 17.94 0.02
C THR A 134 -9.61 17.18 0.94
N ASP A 135 -10.03 16.83 2.14
CA ASP A 135 -9.21 16.06 3.09
C ASP A 135 -8.87 14.67 2.53
N MET A 136 -9.87 13.99 1.93
CA MET A 136 -9.70 12.70 1.27
C MET A 136 -8.70 12.78 0.10
N VAL A 137 -8.84 13.76 -0.79
CA VAL A 137 -7.94 13.96 -1.95
C VAL A 137 -6.52 14.29 -1.50
N CYS A 138 -6.36 15.12 -0.47
CA CYS A 138 -5.04 15.42 0.09
C CYS A 138 -4.37 14.17 0.70
N LEU A 139 -5.14 13.31 1.36
CA LEU A 139 -4.61 12.06 1.89
C LEU A 139 -4.20 11.11 0.76
N GLU A 140 -5.09 10.90 -0.21
CA GLU A 140 -4.83 10.06 -1.38
C GLU A 140 -3.55 10.51 -2.12
N THR A 141 -3.38 11.83 -2.30
CA THR A 141 -2.19 12.40 -2.94
C THR A 141 -0.92 12.03 -2.16
N ARG A 142 -0.92 12.16 -0.82
CA ARG A 142 0.22 11.77 0.01
C ARG A 142 0.53 10.27 -0.08
N HIS A 143 -0.50 9.41 -0.14
CA HIS A 143 -0.31 7.97 -0.32
C HIS A 143 0.26 7.65 -1.70
N LYS A 144 -0.29 8.26 -2.75
CA LYS A 144 0.20 8.09 -4.13
C LYS A 144 1.66 8.52 -4.29
N ASP A 145 2.12 9.54 -3.60
CA ASP A 145 3.53 9.96 -3.66
C ASP A 145 4.46 8.91 -3.05
N VAL A 146 4.03 8.24 -1.98
CA VAL A 146 4.76 7.11 -1.40
C VAL A 146 4.75 5.88 -2.33
N ILE A 147 3.61 5.57 -2.94
CA ILE A 147 3.48 4.47 -3.91
C ILE A 147 4.41 4.70 -5.10
N LYS A 148 4.39 5.90 -5.67
CA LYS A 148 5.28 6.30 -6.79
C LYS A 148 6.76 6.15 -6.47
N PHE A 149 7.17 6.34 -5.21
CA PHE A 149 8.55 6.10 -4.80
C PHE A 149 8.96 4.64 -5.02
N TRP A 150 8.13 3.69 -4.58
CA TRP A 150 8.39 2.26 -4.74
C TRP A 150 8.31 1.81 -6.20
N GLU A 151 7.34 2.33 -6.96
CA GLU A 151 7.25 2.09 -8.40
C GLU A 151 8.50 2.58 -9.12
N LYS A 152 8.98 3.80 -8.79
CA LYS A 152 10.17 4.38 -9.40
C LYS A 152 11.43 3.62 -9.07
N TRP A 153 11.57 3.16 -7.83
CA TRP A 153 12.73 2.32 -7.47
C TRP A 153 12.66 0.95 -8.15
N GLY A 154 11.48 0.39 -8.28
CA GLY A 154 11.25 -0.84 -9.06
C GLY A 154 11.64 -0.69 -10.54
N GLU A 155 11.38 0.48 -11.14
CA GLU A 155 11.81 0.81 -12.52
C GLU A 155 13.34 0.99 -12.63
N MET A 156 13.96 1.64 -11.65
CA MET A 156 15.40 1.91 -11.65
C MET A 156 16.24 0.65 -11.39
N GLY A 157 15.73 -0.34 -10.64
CA GLY A 157 16.44 -1.58 -10.34
C GLY A 157 16.97 -2.30 -11.58
N PRO A 158 16.10 -2.74 -12.51
CA PRO A 158 16.51 -3.39 -13.76
C PRO A 158 17.36 -2.50 -14.67
N ALA A 159 17.09 -1.18 -14.70
CA ALA A 159 17.89 -0.23 -15.49
C ALA A 159 19.35 -0.23 -15.04
N TRP A 160 19.60 -0.17 -13.73
CA TRP A 160 20.96 -0.25 -13.17
C TRP A 160 21.54 -1.67 -13.25
N GLY A 161 20.71 -2.71 -13.20
CA GLY A 161 21.10 -4.08 -13.50
C GLY A 161 21.67 -4.21 -14.91
N MET A 162 21.02 -3.61 -15.90
CA MET A 162 21.50 -3.58 -17.30
C MET A 162 22.80 -2.77 -17.45
N ILE A 163 22.94 -1.64 -16.76
CA ILE A 163 24.19 -0.87 -16.71
C ILE A 163 25.32 -1.77 -16.18
N GLY A 164 25.09 -2.50 -15.10
CA GLY A 164 26.05 -3.42 -14.52
C GLY A 164 26.43 -4.56 -15.47
N THR A 165 25.48 -5.08 -16.25
CA THR A 165 25.76 -6.07 -17.32
C THR A 165 26.70 -5.51 -18.34
N LEU A 166 26.48 -4.29 -18.83
CA LEU A 166 27.35 -3.65 -19.80
C LEU A 166 28.76 -3.40 -19.24
N LEU A 167 28.87 -2.94 -17.99
CA LEU A 167 30.15 -2.74 -17.32
C LEU A 167 30.94 -4.05 -17.19
N GLY A 168 30.30 -5.14 -16.79
CA GLY A 168 30.89 -6.47 -16.68
C GLY A 168 31.37 -6.99 -18.03
N LEU A 169 30.56 -6.85 -19.09
CA LEU A 169 30.93 -7.28 -20.44
C LEU A 169 32.08 -6.46 -21.02
N ILE A 170 32.09 -5.14 -20.85
CA ILE A 170 33.20 -4.27 -21.28
C ILE A 170 34.50 -4.67 -20.58
N ALA A 171 34.44 -4.91 -19.26
CA ALA A 171 35.60 -5.34 -18.48
C ALA A 171 36.12 -6.73 -18.93
N MET A 172 35.19 -7.65 -19.29
CA MET A 172 35.51 -8.96 -19.84
C MET A 172 36.22 -8.84 -21.20
N LEU A 173 35.68 -8.02 -22.09
CA LEU A 173 36.29 -7.83 -23.43
C LEU A 173 37.68 -7.24 -23.34
N ASN A 174 37.96 -6.34 -22.41
CA ASN A 174 39.29 -5.78 -22.18
C ASN A 174 40.33 -6.79 -21.67
N LYS A 175 39.86 -7.95 -21.15
CA LYS A 175 40.71 -9.01 -20.58
C LYS A 175 40.60 -10.34 -21.35
N LEU A 176 40.18 -10.32 -22.59
CA LEU A 176 39.93 -11.52 -23.40
C LEU A 176 41.18 -12.40 -23.58
N SER A 177 42.38 -11.83 -23.48
CA SER A 177 43.66 -12.54 -23.52
C SER A 177 43.98 -13.33 -22.26
N ASP A 178 43.23 -13.07 -21.14
CA ASP A 178 43.39 -13.78 -19.88
C ASP A 178 42.13 -14.60 -19.55
N PRO A 179 42.10 -15.92 -19.83
CA PRO A 179 40.97 -16.78 -19.58
C PRO A 179 40.50 -16.78 -18.11
N SER A 180 41.42 -16.54 -17.17
CA SER A 180 41.08 -16.53 -15.73
C SER A 180 40.23 -15.33 -15.30
N ALA A 181 40.27 -14.23 -16.05
CA ALA A 181 39.53 -13.00 -15.80
C ALA A 181 38.13 -13.01 -16.40
N ILE A 182 37.81 -13.88 -17.36
CA ILE A 182 36.53 -13.96 -18.05
C ILE A 182 35.38 -14.28 -17.09
N GLY A 183 35.56 -15.35 -16.30
CA GLY A 183 34.56 -15.84 -15.36
C GLY A 183 34.07 -14.78 -14.33
N PRO A 184 35.00 -14.12 -13.62
CA PRO A 184 34.62 -13.09 -12.64
C PRO A 184 33.88 -11.90 -13.27
N GLN A 185 34.26 -11.43 -14.45
CA GLN A 185 33.60 -10.30 -15.10
C GLN A 185 32.19 -10.67 -15.62
N MET A 186 32.06 -11.89 -16.13
CA MET A 186 30.73 -12.41 -16.52
C MET A 186 29.81 -12.60 -15.34
N SER A 187 30.37 -13.01 -14.18
CA SER A 187 29.60 -13.09 -12.93
C SER A 187 29.03 -11.73 -12.54
N VAL A 188 29.83 -10.65 -12.55
CA VAL A 188 29.34 -9.28 -12.28
C VAL A 188 28.17 -8.93 -13.20
N ALA A 189 28.29 -9.19 -14.51
CA ALA A 189 27.24 -8.91 -15.48
C ALA A 189 25.93 -9.62 -15.16
N LEU A 190 25.98 -10.90 -14.77
CA LEU A 190 24.79 -11.69 -14.48
C LEU A 190 24.18 -11.34 -13.11
N VAL A 191 25.03 -11.16 -12.09
CA VAL A 191 24.57 -10.88 -10.71
C VAL A 191 23.92 -9.50 -10.61
N THR A 192 24.43 -8.48 -11.34
CA THR A 192 23.78 -7.16 -11.38
C THR A 192 22.36 -7.22 -11.96
N THR A 193 22.16 -8.02 -13.01
CA THR A 193 20.83 -8.21 -13.61
C THR A 193 19.89 -8.94 -12.65
N LEU A 194 20.39 -9.97 -11.95
CA LEU A 194 19.65 -10.68 -10.93
C LEU A 194 19.20 -9.72 -9.83
N TYR A 195 20.10 -8.90 -9.29
CA TYR A 195 19.77 -7.92 -8.24
C TYR A 195 18.76 -6.89 -8.71
N GLY A 196 18.90 -6.38 -9.94
CA GLY A 196 17.92 -5.47 -10.53
C GLY A 196 16.53 -6.06 -10.60
N SER A 197 16.43 -7.33 -11.01
CA SER A 197 15.17 -8.07 -11.07
C SER A 197 14.57 -8.34 -9.69
N LEU A 198 15.39 -8.65 -8.69
CA LEU A 198 14.95 -8.85 -7.31
C LEU A 198 14.43 -7.54 -6.70
N ILE A 199 15.12 -6.41 -6.92
CA ILE A 199 14.64 -5.09 -6.47
C ILE A 199 13.25 -4.82 -7.04
N ALA A 200 13.07 -4.98 -8.35
CA ALA A 200 11.82 -4.66 -9.02
C ALA A 200 10.67 -5.57 -8.59
N ASN A 201 10.85 -6.88 -8.77
CA ASN A 201 9.73 -7.83 -8.74
C ASN A 201 9.48 -8.44 -7.36
N TRP A 202 10.53 -8.56 -6.55
CA TRP A 202 10.39 -9.17 -5.23
C TRP A 202 10.25 -8.13 -4.11
N LEU A 203 10.89 -6.97 -4.22
CA LEU A 203 10.85 -5.93 -3.19
C LEU A 203 9.82 -4.83 -3.53
N CYS A 204 10.04 -4.10 -4.63
CA CYS A 204 9.28 -2.88 -4.92
C CYS A 204 7.84 -3.14 -5.35
N ALA A 205 7.62 -4.08 -6.27
CA ALA A 205 6.29 -4.35 -6.82
C ALA A 205 5.29 -4.84 -5.75
N PRO A 206 5.62 -5.78 -4.84
CA PRO A 206 4.69 -6.19 -3.79
C PRO A 206 4.38 -5.05 -2.80
N ILE A 207 5.38 -4.23 -2.45
CA ILE A 207 5.20 -3.09 -1.55
C ILE A 207 4.29 -2.04 -2.19
N ALA A 208 4.58 -1.63 -3.42
CA ALA A 208 3.76 -0.66 -4.15
C ALA A 208 2.31 -1.15 -4.33
N GLY A 209 2.14 -2.41 -4.74
CA GLY A 209 0.84 -3.05 -4.92
C GLY A 209 0.03 -3.07 -3.62
N LYS A 210 0.64 -3.47 -2.51
CA LYS A 210 -0.05 -3.50 -1.21
C LYS A 210 -0.43 -2.10 -0.72
N LEU A 211 0.45 -1.12 -0.87
CA LEU A 211 0.15 0.27 -0.54
C LEU A 211 -0.99 0.83 -1.39
N SER A 212 -1.04 0.48 -2.70
CA SER A 212 -2.14 0.87 -3.58
C SER A 212 -3.47 0.28 -3.13
N VAL A 213 -3.52 -1.03 -2.86
CA VAL A 213 -4.74 -1.69 -2.37
C VAL A 213 -5.23 -1.06 -1.06
N ASN A 214 -4.32 -0.81 -0.12
CA ASN A 214 -4.69 -0.18 1.15
C ASN A 214 -5.22 1.26 0.95
N ASN A 215 -4.60 2.03 0.05
CA ASN A 215 -5.07 3.37 -0.32
C ASN A 215 -6.48 3.34 -0.90
N ASP A 216 -6.74 2.44 -1.85
CA ASP A 216 -8.03 2.34 -2.51
C ASP A 216 -9.14 1.94 -1.52
N MET A 217 -8.84 1.03 -0.59
CA MET A 217 -9.76 0.65 0.49
C MET A 217 -10.05 1.83 1.43
N GLU A 218 -9.04 2.61 1.80
CA GLU A 218 -9.22 3.80 2.64
C GLU A 218 -10.06 4.87 1.93
N VAL A 219 -9.82 5.11 0.65
CA VAL A 219 -10.60 6.06 -0.16
C VAL A 219 -12.07 5.66 -0.23
N VAL A 220 -12.36 4.39 -0.51
CA VAL A 220 -13.75 3.88 -0.51
C VAL A 220 -14.41 4.06 0.86
N ASN A 221 -13.69 3.74 1.95
CA ASN A 221 -14.21 3.89 3.30
C ASN A 221 -14.55 5.36 3.64
N ARG A 222 -13.71 6.32 3.20
CA ARG A 222 -13.97 7.75 3.37
C ARG A 222 -15.14 8.22 2.52
N GLN A 223 -15.32 7.72 1.29
CA GLN A 223 -16.49 8.01 0.46
C GLN A 223 -17.80 7.54 1.12
N ILE A 224 -17.80 6.32 1.69
CA ILE A 224 -18.93 5.81 2.48
C ILE A 224 -19.23 6.76 3.65
N THR A 225 -18.20 7.22 4.35
CA THR A 225 -18.34 8.15 5.47
C THR A 225 -18.96 9.48 5.03
N ILE A 226 -18.49 10.08 3.93
CA ILE A 226 -19.02 11.34 3.40
C ILE A 226 -20.50 11.19 3.05
N GLU A 227 -20.85 10.19 2.24
CA GLU A 227 -22.24 9.98 1.82
C GLU A 227 -23.16 9.66 3.00
N GLY A 228 -22.67 8.88 3.98
CA GLY A 228 -23.41 8.58 5.19
C GLY A 228 -23.70 9.82 6.04
N LEU A 229 -22.70 10.65 6.27
CA LEU A 229 -22.83 11.90 7.04
C LEU A 229 -23.81 12.89 6.38
N LEU A 230 -23.73 13.05 5.07
CA LEU A 230 -24.65 13.92 4.32
C LEU A 230 -26.09 13.37 4.38
N SER A 231 -26.26 12.06 4.33
CA SER A 231 -27.57 11.42 4.49
C SER A 231 -28.14 11.60 5.92
N ILE A 232 -27.29 11.54 6.95
CA ILE A 232 -27.68 11.86 8.34
C ILE A 232 -28.12 13.32 8.45
N GLN A 233 -27.34 14.24 7.90
CA GLN A 233 -27.65 15.68 7.90
C GLN A 233 -28.96 16.00 7.19
N ALA A 234 -29.24 15.30 6.08
CA ALA A 234 -30.49 15.40 5.34
C ALA A 234 -31.71 14.79 6.06
N GLY A 235 -31.50 14.08 7.19
CA GLY A 235 -32.56 13.40 7.93
C GLY A 235 -33.14 12.19 7.22
N GLU A 236 -32.39 11.55 6.31
CA GLU A 236 -32.83 10.36 5.57
C GLU A 236 -33.16 9.19 6.51
N ASN A 237 -34.04 8.29 6.07
CA ASN A 237 -34.37 7.10 6.84
C ASN A 237 -33.15 6.17 6.94
N PRO A 238 -32.78 5.64 8.15
CA PRO A 238 -31.66 4.74 8.32
C PRO A 238 -31.64 3.54 7.37
N ARG A 239 -32.79 2.99 7.02
CA ARG A 239 -32.91 1.90 6.03
C ARG A 239 -32.53 2.36 4.62
N VAL A 240 -32.86 3.60 4.24
CA VAL A 240 -32.46 4.17 2.95
C VAL A 240 -30.97 4.45 2.93
N ILE A 241 -30.41 4.97 4.02
CA ILE A 241 -28.96 5.18 4.17
C ILE A 241 -28.23 3.85 4.02
N GLU A 242 -28.71 2.80 4.69
CA GLU A 242 -28.12 1.46 4.60
C GLU A 242 -28.08 0.95 3.17
N GLU A 243 -29.20 0.99 2.44
CA GLU A 243 -29.25 0.55 1.04
C GLU A 243 -28.34 1.38 0.12
N LYS A 244 -28.29 2.69 0.34
CA LYS A 244 -27.40 3.60 -0.38
C LYS A 244 -25.93 3.25 -0.14
N LEU A 245 -25.52 3.03 1.11
CA LEU A 245 -24.15 2.73 1.47
C LEU A 245 -23.74 1.30 1.10
N LYS A 246 -24.64 0.33 1.12
CA LYS A 246 -24.40 -1.04 0.63
C LYS A 246 -24.02 -1.07 -0.85
N SER A 247 -24.39 -0.05 -1.64
CA SER A 247 -24.00 0.00 -3.06
C SER A 247 -22.49 0.15 -3.27
N PHE A 248 -21.74 0.61 -2.27
CA PHE A 248 -20.27 0.67 -2.28
C PHE A 248 -19.62 -0.71 -2.03
N LEU A 249 -20.37 -1.68 -1.49
CA LEU A 249 -19.85 -3.01 -1.18
C LEU A 249 -19.93 -3.94 -2.40
N SER A 250 -18.97 -4.86 -2.50
CA SER A 250 -19.04 -5.94 -3.47
C SER A 250 -20.24 -6.86 -3.21
N PRO A 251 -20.81 -7.52 -4.23
CA PRO A 251 -21.98 -8.40 -4.04
C PRO A 251 -21.81 -9.45 -2.95
N SER A 252 -20.63 -10.07 -2.86
CA SER A 252 -20.33 -11.09 -1.84
C SER A 252 -20.34 -10.57 -0.41
N VAL A 253 -19.94 -9.30 -0.21
CA VAL A 253 -19.93 -8.68 1.12
C VAL A 253 -21.33 -8.18 1.50
N ARG A 254 -22.14 -7.76 0.52
CA ARG A 254 -23.53 -7.34 0.74
C ARG A 254 -24.37 -8.46 1.35
N GLU A 255 -24.25 -9.70 0.87
CA GLU A 255 -24.98 -10.86 1.39
C GLU A 255 -24.63 -11.13 2.86
N GLY A 256 -23.34 -11.04 3.24
CA GLY A 256 -22.92 -11.23 4.63
C GLY A 256 -23.40 -10.14 5.61
N VAL A 257 -23.68 -8.93 5.12
CA VAL A 257 -24.27 -7.85 5.94
C VAL A 257 -25.76 -8.10 6.16
N LEU A 258 -26.46 -8.69 5.19
CA LEU A 258 -27.89 -9.03 5.27
C LEU A 258 -28.16 -10.16 6.28
N GLU A 259 -27.31 -11.19 6.34
CA GLU A 259 -27.48 -12.33 7.27
C GLU A 259 -27.30 -11.92 8.74
N ASN A 260 -26.43 -10.97 9.03
CA ASN A 260 -26.17 -10.50 10.40
C ASN A 260 -27.11 -9.38 10.87
N GLY A 261 -27.90 -8.78 9.98
CA GLY A 261 -28.88 -7.73 10.31
C GLY A 261 -30.31 -8.23 10.52
N GLY A 262 -30.61 -9.50 10.21
CA GLY A 262 -31.95 -10.10 10.29
C GLY A 262 -32.32 -10.76 11.63
N GLY A 263 -31.49 -10.64 12.67
CA GLY A 263 -31.66 -11.35 13.94
C GLY A 263 -32.25 -10.52 15.09
N GLY A 264 -33.10 -9.54 14.82
CA GLY A 264 -33.64 -8.69 15.84
C GLY A 264 -35.10 -8.22 15.61
N GLU A 265 -35.99 -9.15 15.34
CA GLU A 265 -37.45 -8.94 15.52
C GLU A 265 -38.11 -10.32 15.69
N GLU A 266 -38.22 -10.79 16.93
CA GLU A 266 -39.33 -11.57 17.49
C GLU A 266 -39.67 -10.99 18.87
#